data_72a5e90cbd972e97d9cf64b854d696c9
#
_entry.id   72a5e90cbd972e97d9cf64b854d696c9
#
_cell.length_a   1.000
_cell.length_b   1.000
_cell.length_c   1.000
_cell.angle_alpha   90.00
_cell.angle_beta   90.00
_cell.angle_gamma   90.00
#
_symmetry.space_group_name_H-M   'P 1'
#
loop_
_entity.id
_entity.type
_entity.pdbx_description
1 polymer ?
#
loop_
_entity_poly.entity_id
_entity_poly.type
_entity_poly.pdbx_seq_one_letter_code
_entity_poly.pdbx_strand_id
1 'polypeptide(L)'
;VVGCLPFAAPGEGLTVEGAWERHPSHGEQFKASSAMRSLPVGEKHIYEYLASGAVRGIGPATAAVLVNRFGSHTLEILSDSPEKLAEIKGISARRARDISETFRRQTGMRLLMEFLAANGLKPEYAMRLYKLYGDGALELVKSNPYVIASDRIGGQFDEADALALSLGFEEDSPPRIAAALIFEMVHNLNNGHSFLPREKLVAATAQLIGVEAEAAEECLDVLADEGEIVQEVVAG
;
A
#
# COMPACT_ATOMS: atom_id res chain seq x y z
N VAL A 1 18.63 -20.61 -5.63
CA VAL A 1 17.67 -19.68 -6.23
C VAL A 1 18.42 -18.49 -6.74
N VAL A 2 18.13 -18.05 -7.94
CA VAL A 2 18.72 -16.87 -8.59
C VAL A 2 17.60 -15.97 -9.12
N GLY A 3 17.87 -14.65 -9.23
CA GLY A 3 16.91 -13.67 -9.72
C GLY A 3 16.92 -12.38 -8.91
N CYS A 4 16.01 -11.48 -9.21
CA CYS A 4 15.82 -10.26 -8.42
C CYS A 4 15.05 -10.61 -7.13
N LEU A 5 15.80 -10.93 -6.08
CA LEU A 5 15.22 -11.25 -4.77
C LEU A 5 15.21 -9.99 -3.91
N PRO A 6 14.12 -9.71 -3.19
CA PRO A 6 14.10 -8.62 -2.22
C PRO A 6 15.12 -8.90 -1.11
N PHE A 7 15.65 -7.84 -0.50
CA PHE A 7 16.55 -7.96 0.65
C PHE A 7 15.81 -8.63 1.82
N ALA A 8 15.89 -9.94 1.90
CA ALA A 8 15.30 -10.70 3.00
C ALA A 8 16.25 -10.72 4.20
N ALA A 9 15.69 -10.54 5.39
CA ALA A 9 16.42 -10.71 6.63
C ALA A 9 16.45 -12.21 7.05
N PRO A 10 17.49 -12.66 7.75
CA PRO A 10 17.49 -13.99 8.34
C PRO A 10 16.23 -14.23 9.17
N GLY A 11 15.65 -15.42 9.05
CA GLY A 11 14.41 -15.79 9.75
C GLY A 11 13.11 -15.46 9.02
N GLU A 12 13.12 -14.55 8.05
CA GLU A 12 11.92 -14.30 7.23
C GLU A 12 11.58 -15.48 6.33
N GLY A 13 10.28 -15.68 6.10
CA GLY A 13 9.80 -16.59 5.06
C GLY A 13 9.97 -15.96 3.68
N LEU A 14 10.29 -16.78 2.68
CA LEU A 14 10.38 -16.33 1.29
C LEU A 14 9.62 -17.32 0.41
N THR A 15 8.54 -16.86 -0.18
CA THR A 15 7.81 -17.60 -1.23
C THR A 15 8.28 -17.10 -2.58
N VAL A 16 8.75 -18.02 -3.42
CA VAL A 16 9.38 -17.68 -4.71
C VAL A 16 8.65 -18.41 -5.82
N GLU A 17 8.22 -17.66 -6.84
CA GLU A 17 7.68 -18.20 -8.07
C GLU A 17 8.74 -18.10 -9.17
N GLY A 18 8.79 -19.08 -10.06
CA GLY A 18 9.79 -19.11 -11.12
C GLY A 18 9.86 -20.48 -11.82
N ALA A 19 10.96 -20.72 -12.51
CA ALA A 19 11.19 -21.96 -13.22
C ALA A 19 12.59 -22.51 -12.95
N TRP A 20 12.72 -23.83 -13.03
CA TRP A 20 14.00 -24.48 -13.03
C TRP A 20 14.66 -24.29 -14.39
N GLU A 21 15.90 -23.82 -14.39
CA GLU A 21 16.73 -23.71 -15.59
C GLU A 21 18.11 -24.33 -15.34
N ARG A 22 18.76 -24.77 -16.42
CA ARG A 22 20.11 -25.30 -16.37
C ARG A 22 21.11 -24.23 -16.81
N HIS A 23 21.90 -23.74 -15.86
CA HIS A 23 22.98 -22.81 -16.16
C HIS A 23 24.22 -23.55 -16.67
N PRO A 24 24.89 -23.08 -17.74
CA PRO A 24 26.04 -23.76 -18.33
C PRO A 24 27.20 -24.04 -17.35
N SER A 25 27.40 -23.12 -16.38
CA SER A 25 28.53 -23.19 -15.43
C SER A 25 28.11 -23.57 -14.00
N HIS A 26 26.83 -23.46 -13.63
CA HIS A 26 26.36 -23.62 -12.24
C HIS A 26 25.35 -24.77 -12.07
N GLY A 27 25.03 -25.50 -13.15
CA GLY A 27 24.11 -26.62 -13.09
C GLY A 27 22.64 -26.19 -13.01
N GLU A 28 21.82 -27.00 -12.36
CA GLU A 28 20.39 -26.69 -12.18
C GLU A 28 20.20 -25.61 -11.14
N GLN A 29 19.43 -24.57 -11.51
CA GLN A 29 19.09 -23.46 -10.64
C GLN A 29 17.63 -23.07 -10.80
N PHE A 30 17.01 -22.62 -9.73
CA PHE A 30 15.66 -22.07 -9.75
C PHE A 30 15.74 -20.57 -10.01
N LYS A 31 15.26 -20.14 -11.16
CA LYS A 31 15.21 -18.72 -11.56
C LYS A 31 13.90 -18.12 -11.11
N ALA A 32 14.00 -17.23 -10.13
CA ALA A 32 12.87 -16.52 -9.60
C ALA A 32 12.39 -15.43 -10.57
N SER A 33 11.10 -15.45 -10.88
CA SER A 33 10.38 -14.38 -11.58
C SER A 33 9.72 -13.41 -10.60
N SER A 34 9.26 -13.93 -9.46
CA SER A 34 8.71 -13.16 -8.35
C SER A 34 9.15 -13.74 -6.99
N ALA A 35 9.15 -12.89 -5.98
CA ALA A 35 9.45 -13.32 -4.62
C ALA A 35 8.63 -12.47 -3.62
N MET A 36 7.89 -13.15 -2.76
CA MET A 36 7.18 -12.55 -1.63
C MET A 36 7.85 -12.91 -0.32
N ARG A 37 7.98 -11.91 0.56
CA ARG A 37 8.52 -12.08 1.91
C ARG A 37 7.37 -12.17 2.91
N SER A 38 7.56 -12.97 3.94
CA SER A 38 6.65 -13.03 5.08
C SER A 38 7.41 -12.84 6.38
N LEU A 39 6.73 -12.28 7.38
CA LEU A 39 7.31 -12.19 8.72
C LEU A 39 7.66 -13.61 9.24
N PRO A 40 8.71 -13.71 10.07
CA PRO A 40 9.11 -14.99 10.60
C PRO A 40 8.02 -15.63 11.47
N VAL A 41 7.91 -16.95 11.36
CA VAL A 41 6.99 -17.75 12.15
C VAL A 41 7.82 -18.70 13.01
N GLY A 42 7.49 -18.78 14.30
CA GLY A 42 8.17 -19.60 15.29
C GLY A 42 9.38 -18.90 15.93
N GLU A 43 9.64 -19.27 17.18
CA GLU A 43 10.59 -18.59 18.07
C GLU A 43 12.02 -18.49 17.49
N LYS A 44 12.51 -19.58 16.89
CA LYS A 44 13.84 -19.62 16.29
C LYS A 44 13.99 -18.58 15.18
N HIS A 45 13.05 -18.53 14.27
CA HIS A 45 13.11 -17.62 13.12
C HIS A 45 12.87 -16.16 13.55
N ILE A 46 11.98 -15.93 14.53
CA ILE A 46 11.78 -14.62 15.14
C ILE A 46 13.08 -14.12 15.79
N TYR A 47 13.79 -15.02 16.53
CA TYR A 47 15.08 -14.65 17.08
C TYR A 47 16.10 -14.29 16.00
N GLU A 48 16.25 -15.12 14.97
CA GLU A 48 17.19 -14.88 13.86
C GLU A 48 16.89 -13.53 13.18
N TYR A 49 15.62 -13.23 12.95
CA TYR A 49 15.17 -11.98 12.36
C TYR A 49 15.53 -10.77 13.23
N LEU A 50 15.18 -10.80 14.50
CA LEU A 50 15.45 -9.70 15.43
C LEU A 50 16.95 -9.52 15.69
N ALA A 51 17.68 -10.64 15.84
CA ALA A 51 19.12 -10.65 16.09
C ALA A 51 19.95 -10.16 14.90
N SER A 52 19.43 -10.27 13.67
CA SER A 52 20.09 -9.77 12.45
C SER A 52 20.17 -8.23 12.37
N GLY A 53 19.46 -7.53 13.27
CA GLY A 53 19.35 -6.07 13.23
C GLY A 53 18.26 -5.57 12.27
N ALA A 54 17.38 -6.45 11.78
CA ALA A 54 16.24 -6.09 10.93
C ALA A 54 15.34 -5.04 11.59
N VAL A 55 15.26 -5.04 12.91
CA VAL A 55 14.54 -4.02 13.68
C VAL A 55 15.53 -3.13 14.42
N ARG A 56 15.58 -1.85 14.06
CA ARG A 56 16.49 -0.90 14.70
C ARG A 56 16.24 -0.81 16.21
N GLY A 57 17.29 -0.93 16.98
CA GLY A 57 17.23 -0.86 18.45
C GLY A 57 17.11 -2.22 19.13
N ILE A 58 17.00 -3.31 18.36
CA ILE A 58 17.06 -4.69 18.86
C ILE A 58 18.33 -5.35 18.34
N GLY A 59 19.20 -5.76 19.28
CA GLY A 59 20.36 -6.58 18.98
C GLY A 59 20.18 -8.00 19.51
N PRO A 60 21.16 -8.91 19.30
CA PRO A 60 21.04 -10.32 19.66
C PRO A 60 20.66 -10.58 21.12
N ALA A 61 21.25 -9.83 22.06
CA ALA A 61 20.94 -9.97 23.48
C ALA A 61 19.49 -9.57 23.80
N THR A 62 19.02 -8.46 23.23
CA THR A 62 17.62 -8.01 23.39
C THR A 62 16.66 -8.99 22.71
N ALA A 63 16.99 -9.47 21.52
CA ALA A 63 16.20 -10.45 20.79
C ALA A 63 16.01 -11.74 21.61
N ALA A 64 17.08 -12.25 22.22
CA ALA A 64 17.01 -13.43 23.09
C ALA A 64 16.07 -13.23 24.29
N VAL A 65 16.14 -12.07 24.95
CA VAL A 65 15.28 -11.77 26.09
C VAL A 65 13.82 -11.65 25.66
N LEU A 66 13.54 -10.98 24.52
CA LEU A 66 12.18 -10.83 23.98
C LEU A 66 11.57 -12.18 23.63
N VAL A 67 12.29 -13.00 22.86
CA VAL A 67 11.77 -14.30 22.42
C VAL A 67 11.62 -15.27 23.59
N ASN A 68 12.54 -15.29 24.55
CA ASN A 68 12.41 -16.12 25.75
C ASN A 68 11.19 -15.73 26.60
N ARG A 69 10.79 -14.46 26.62
CA ARG A 69 9.66 -13.98 27.41
C ARG A 69 8.32 -14.12 26.70
N PHE A 70 8.27 -13.87 25.39
CA PHE A 70 7.04 -13.74 24.61
C PHE A 70 6.85 -14.86 23.57
N GLY A 71 7.88 -15.66 23.32
CA GLY A 71 7.82 -16.79 22.39
C GLY A 71 7.42 -16.35 20.98
N SER A 72 6.50 -17.09 20.39
CA SER A 72 5.94 -16.81 19.06
C SER A 72 5.14 -15.51 18.96
N HIS A 73 4.69 -14.94 20.09
CA HIS A 73 3.95 -13.67 20.14
C HIS A 73 4.86 -12.43 20.15
N THR A 74 6.17 -12.60 20.06
CA THR A 74 7.13 -11.49 20.18
C THR A 74 6.85 -10.37 19.16
N LEU A 75 6.56 -10.70 17.89
CA LEU A 75 6.32 -9.71 16.85
C LEU A 75 4.98 -8.97 17.04
N GLU A 76 3.95 -9.67 17.51
CA GLU A 76 2.66 -9.09 17.87
C GLU A 76 2.82 -8.08 19.02
N ILE A 77 3.58 -8.46 20.05
CA ILE A 77 3.87 -7.56 21.18
C ILE A 77 4.73 -6.37 20.76
N LEU A 78 5.68 -6.56 19.85
CA LEU A 78 6.44 -5.45 19.27
C LEU A 78 5.55 -4.46 18.53
N SER A 79 4.51 -4.94 17.83
CA SER A 79 3.56 -4.10 17.12
C SER A 79 2.57 -3.40 18.05
N ASP A 80 1.91 -4.16 18.92
CA ASP A 80 0.63 -3.75 19.51
C ASP A 80 0.70 -3.44 21.00
N SER A 81 1.77 -3.87 21.69
CA SER A 81 1.87 -3.78 23.16
C SER A 81 3.24 -3.28 23.63
N PRO A 82 3.66 -2.05 23.24
CA PRO A 82 4.98 -1.53 23.65
C PRO A 82 5.16 -1.42 25.17
N GLU A 83 4.10 -1.33 25.95
CA GLU A 83 4.14 -1.32 27.40
C GLU A 83 4.72 -2.62 27.98
N LYS A 84 4.44 -3.77 27.35
CA LYS A 84 5.00 -5.06 27.76
C LYS A 84 6.52 -5.15 27.49
N LEU A 85 7.01 -4.45 26.47
CA LEU A 85 8.46 -4.34 26.23
C LEU A 85 9.15 -3.55 27.34
N ALA A 86 8.47 -2.54 27.90
CA ALA A 86 9.01 -1.73 28.98
C ALA A 86 9.14 -2.49 30.33
N GLU A 87 8.48 -3.65 30.47
CA GLU A 87 8.65 -4.53 31.62
C GLU A 87 10.01 -5.27 31.62
N ILE A 88 10.69 -5.27 30.46
CA ILE A 88 11.98 -5.93 30.31
C ILE A 88 13.10 -5.06 30.87
N LYS A 89 13.90 -5.63 31.77
CA LYS A 89 15.04 -4.93 32.33
C LYS A 89 15.97 -4.38 31.24
N GLY A 90 16.20 -3.06 31.25
CA GLY A 90 17.05 -2.38 30.28
C GLY A 90 16.31 -1.80 29.07
N ILE A 91 14.99 -1.95 28.99
CA ILE A 91 14.14 -1.28 28.02
C ILE A 91 13.27 -0.24 28.74
N SER A 92 13.58 1.03 28.55
CA SER A 92 12.72 2.12 29.08
C SER A 92 11.43 2.23 28.29
N ALA A 93 10.38 2.81 28.89
CA ALA A 93 9.10 3.04 28.20
C ALA A 93 9.26 3.86 26.90
N ARG A 94 10.19 4.81 26.87
CA ARG A 94 10.50 5.57 25.65
C ARG A 94 11.10 4.65 24.58
N ARG A 95 12.12 3.88 24.95
CA ARG A 95 12.77 2.93 24.01
C ARG A 95 11.80 1.87 23.49
N ALA A 96 10.89 1.38 24.35
CA ALA A 96 9.85 0.44 23.96
C ALA A 96 8.95 1.02 22.86
N ARG A 97 8.50 2.27 23.04
CA ARG A 97 7.70 2.98 22.02
C ARG A 97 8.48 3.20 20.71
N ASP A 98 9.72 3.67 20.81
CA ASP A 98 10.58 3.91 19.64
C ASP A 98 10.82 2.64 18.81
N ILE A 99 11.01 1.49 19.49
CA ILE A 99 11.16 0.18 18.86
C ILE A 99 9.85 -0.24 18.17
N SER A 100 8.73 -0.15 18.87
CA SER A 100 7.40 -0.50 18.34
C SER A 100 7.02 0.34 17.13
N GLU A 101 7.19 1.65 17.21
CA GLU A 101 6.94 2.56 16.10
C GLU A 101 7.83 2.27 14.89
N THR A 102 9.12 2.01 15.12
CA THR A 102 10.05 1.64 14.05
C THR A 102 9.63 0.34 13.39
N PHE A 103 9.27 -0.68 14.16
CA PHE A 103 8.83 -1.98 13.67
C PHE A 103 7.55 -1.85 12.84
N ARG A 104 6.52 -1.18 13.36
CA ARG A 104 5.25 -0.92 12.65
C ARG A 104 5.49 -0.21 11.32
N ARG A 105 6.28 0.88 11.36
CA ARG A 105 6.59 1.64 10.14
C ARG A 105 7.31 0.79 9.09
N GLN A 106 8.28 -0.02 9.48
CA GLN A 106 9.01 -0.89 8.55
C GLN A 106 8.09 -1.97 7.97
N THR A 107 7.25 -2.58 8.81
CA THR A 107 6.32 -3.62 8.40
C THR A 107 5.19 -3.06 7.54
N GLY A 108 4.59 -1.96 7.94
CA GLY A 108 3.51 -1.30 7.20
C GLY A 108 3.96 -0.82 5.82
N MET A 109 5.12 -0.16 5.73
CA MET A 109 5.69 0.26 4.46
C MET A 109 5.96 -0.94 3.54
N ARG A 110 6.51 -2.03 4.08
CA ARG A 110 6.79 -3.23 3.30
C ARG A 110 5.51 -3.87 2.77
N LEU A 111 4.50 -4.08 3.61
CA LEU A 111 3.22 -4.65 3.20
C LEU A 111 2.54 -3.82 2.12
N LEU A 112 2.61 -2.51 2.24
CA LEU A 112 2.08 -1.59 1.22
C LEU A 112 2.83 -1.73 -0.11
N MET A 113 4.17 -1.77 -0.08
CA MET A 113 4.98 -1.95 -1.29
C MET A 113 4.71 -3.30 -1.96
N GLU A 114 4.63 -4.39 -1.18
CA GLU A 114 4.32 -5.74 -1.66
C GLU A 114 2.91 -5.79 -2.28
N PHE A 115 1.93 -5.17 -1.61
CA PHE A 115 0.56 -5.08 -2.12
C PHE A 115 0.49 -4.34 -3.47
N LEU A 116 1.13 -3.18 -3.57
CA LEU A 116 1.16 -2.40 -4.80
C LEU A 116 1.86 -3.18 -5.93
N ALA A 117 3.02 -3.76 -5.66
CA ALA A 117 3.76 -4.56 -6.63
C ALA A 117 2.99 -5.79 -7.12
N ALA A 118 2.33 -6.51 -6.22
CA ALA A 118 1.49 -7.68 -6.55
C ALA A 118 0.31 -7.32 -7.47
N ASN A 119 -0.15 -6.06 -7.43
CA ASN A 119 -1.22 -5.53 -8.28
C ASN A 119 -0.68 -4.72 -9.48
N GLY A 120 0.61 -4.85 -9.83
CA GLY A 120 1.21 -4.20 -10.99
C GLY A 120 1.44 -2.69 -10.86
N LEU A 121 1.29 -2.15 -9.64
CA LEU A 121 1.48 -0.73 -9.35
C LEU A 121 2.93 -0.42 -8.97
N LYS A 122 3.33 0.84 -9.18
CA LYS A 122 4.69 1.29 -8.88
C LYS A 122 4.92 1.32 -7.36
N PRO A 123 5.96 0.66 -6.85
CA PRO A 123 6.28 0.69 -5.41
C PRO A 123 6.57 2.09 -4.86
N GLU A 124 6.93 3.05 -5.73
CA GLU A 124 7.16 4.45 -5.34
C GLU A 124 5.92 5.13 -4.74
N TYR A 125 4.72 4.70 -5.12
CA TYR A 125 3.48 5.20 -4.52
C TYR A 125 3.42 4.89 -3.03
N ALA A 126 3.99 3.77 -2.58
CA ALA A 126 4.01 3.40 -1.17
C ALA A 126 4.67 4.47 -0.29
N MET A 127 5.75 5.10 -0.75
CA MET A 127 6.44 6.14 0.01
C MET A 127 5.55 7.37 0.24
N ARG A 128 4.80 7.77 -0.79
CA ARG A 128 3.90 8.93 -0.73
C ARG A 128 2.66 8.61 0.11
N LEU A 129 2.05 7.45 -0.11
CA LEU A 129 0.91 6.95 0.65
C LEU A 129 1.25 6.83 2.14
N TYR A 130 2.37 6.19 2.46
CA TYR A 130 2.77 6.01 3.85
C TYR A 130 3.13 7.33 4.55
N LYS A 131 3.73 8.28 3.82
CA LYS A 131 4.02 9.63 4.34
C LYS A 131 2.74 10.39 4.71
N LEU A 132 1.66 10.22 3.94
CA LEU A 132 0.40 10.94 4.15
C LEU A 132 -0.52 10.24 5.15
N TYR A 133 -0.58 8.92 5.12
CA TYR A 133 -1.61 8.13 5.82
C TYR A 133 -1.03 7.17 6.88
N GLY A 134 0.30 7.06 6.96
CA GLY A 134 0.97 6.21 7.96
C GLY A 134 0.56 4.74 7.88
N ASP A 135 0.36 4.13 9.05
CA ASP A 135 0.01 2.71 9.17
C ASP A 135 -1.35 2.36 8.54
N GLY A 136 -2.25 3.34 8.37
CA GLY A 136 -3.54 3.16 7.72
C GLY A 136 -3.51 3.15 6.19
N ALA A 137 -2.35 3.41 5.57
CA ALA A 137 -2.23 3.57 4.12
C ALA A 137 -2.68 2.33 3.33
N LEU A 138 -2.35 1.13 3.78
CA LEU A 138 -2.73 -0.11 3.11
C LEU A 138 -4.25 -0.33 3.13
N GLU A 139 -4.88 -0.14 4.28
CA GLU A 139 -6.33 -0.29 4.42
C GLU A 139 -7.08 0.81 3.65
N LEU A 140 -6.54 2.02 3.62
CA LEU A 140 -7.10 3.10 2.80
C LEU A 140 -7.07 2.74 1.31
N VAL A 141 -5.94 2.24 0.79
CA VAL A 141 -5.85 1.84 -0.63
C VAL A 141 -6.80 0.68 -0.94
N LYS A 142 -6.98 -0.27 -0.03
CA LYS A 142 -7.94 -1.36 -0.22
C LYS A 142 -9.41 -0.89 -0.19
N SER A 143 -9.73 0.08 0.66
CA SER A 143 -11.09 0.63 0.78
C SER A 143 -11.42 1.70 -0.26
N ASN A 144 -10.42 2.41 -0.75
CA ASN A 144 -10.54 3.40 -1.82
C ASN A 144 -9.26 3.42 -2.67
N PRO A 145 -9.16 2.58 -3.70
CA PRO A 145 -8.00 2.54 -4.60
C PRO A 145 -7.73 3.85 -5.33
N TYR A 146 -8.76 4.67 -5.53
CA TYR A 146 -8.65 5.94 -6.28
C TYR A 146 -7.80 7.00 -5.56
N VAL A 147 -7.48 6.81 -4.29
CA VAL A 147 -6.49 7.64 -3.59
C VAL A 147 -5.14 7.65 -4.32
N ILE A 148 -4.81 6.58 -5.07
CA ILE A 148 -3.60 6.48 -5.88
C ILE A 148 -3.57 7.51 -6.99
N ALA A 149 -4.72 7.80 -7.61
CA ALA A 149 -4.87 8.77 -8.70
C ALA A 149 -4.92 10.23 -8.21
N SER A 150 -4.85 10.47 -6.90
CA SER A 150 -4.81 11.84 -6.37
C SER A 150 -3.51 12.55 -6.73
N ASP A 151 -3.57 13.89 -6.87
CA ASP A 151 -2.39 14.72 -7.16
C ASP A 151 -1.24 14.53 -6.17
N ARG A 152 -1.56 14.21 -4.91
CA ARG A 152 -0.59 13.98 -3.84
C ARG A 152 0.21 12.70 -4.03
N ILE A 153 -0.40 11.69 -4.63
CA ILE A 153 0.24 10.39 -4.92
C ILE A 153 0.77 10.37 -6.36
N GLY A 154 0.03 10.93 -7.31
CA GLY A 154 0.45 11.09 -8.70
C GLY A 154 0.43 9.79 -9.50
N GLY A 155 -0.43 8.85 -9.15
CA GLY A 155 -0.77 7.69 -9.97
C GLY A 155 -1.78 8.07 -11.06
N GLN A 156 -1.98 7.18 -12.01
CA GLN A 156 -2.92 7.38 -13.10
C GLN A 156 -4.29 6.81 -12.73
N PHE A 157 -5.35 7.36 -13.32
CA PHE A 157 -6.72 6.87 -13.11
C PHE A 157 -6.86 5.40 -13.52
N ASP A 158 -6.33 5.02 -14.67
CA ASP A 158 -6.38 3.65 -15.19
C ASP A 158 -5.67 2.63 -14.28
N GLU A 159 -4.54 3.02 -13.66
CA GLU A 159 -3.84 2.20 -12.66
C GLU A 159 -4.73 1.97 -11.42
N ALA A 160 -5.39 3.01 -10.93
CA ALA A 160 -6.28 2.94 -9.77
C ALA A 160 -7.57 2.17 -10.08
N ASP A 161 -8.13 2.37 -11.27
CA ASP A 161 -9.36 1.70 -11.74
C ASP A 161 -9.14 0.20 -11.92
N ALA A 162 -8.03 -0.20 -12.54
CA ALA A 162 -7.65 -1.60 -12.66
C ALA A 162 -7.49 -2.28 -11.30
N LEU A 163 -6.89 -1.60 -10.32
CA LEU A 163 -6.79 -2.09 -8.95
C LEU A 163 -8.18 -2.24 -8.31
N ALA A 164 -9.04 -1.21 -8.43
CA ALA A 164 -10.38 -1.23 -7.85
C ALA A 164 -11.20 -2.42 -8.36
N LEU A 165 -11.23 -2.62 -9.67
CA LEU A 165 -11.93 -3.75 -10.29
C LEU A 165 -11.34 -5.09 -9.85
N SER A 166 -10.02 -5.21 -9.73
CA SER A 166 -9.37 -6.43 -9.23
C SER A 166 -9.71 -6.74 -7.76
N LEU A 167 -10.00 -5.72 -6.96
CA LEU A 167 -10.46 -5.85 -5.58
C LEU A 167 -11.96 -6.13 -5.45
N GLY A 168 -12.68 -6.17 -6.56
CA GLY A 168 -14.12 -6.48 -6.61
C GLY A 168 -15.02 -5.26 -6.44
N PHE A 169 -14.54 -4.06 -6.69
CA PHE A 169 -15.40 -2.88 -6.79
C PHE A 169 -16.30 -3.02 -8.01
N GLU A 170 -17.57 -2.66 -7.86
CA GLU A 170 -18.54 -2.69 -8.94
C GLU A 170 -18.26 -1.59 -9.98
N GLU A 171 -18.60 -1.88 -11.24
CA GLU A 171 -18.31 -0.98 -12.37
C GLU A 171 -19.04 0.36 -12.26
N ASP A 172 -20.16 0.42 -11.55
CA ASP A 172 -20.99 1.59 -11.30
C ASP A 172 -20.84 2.15 -9.87
N SER A 173 -19.81 1.73 -9.13
CA SER A 173 -19.62 2.16 -7.75
C SER A 173 -19.40 3.67 -7.65
N PRO A 174 -20.01 4.38 -6.65
CA PRO A 174 -19.86 5.82 -6.50
C PRO A 174 -18.40 6.31 -6.40
N PRO A 175 -17.48 5.62 -5.71
CA PRO A 175 -16.07 6.02 -5.69
C PRO A 175 -15.40 6.00 -7.07
N ARG A 176 -15.80 5.07 -7.95
CA ARG A 176 -15.31 4.95 -9.33
C ARG A 176 -15.78 6.14 -10.16
N ILE A 177 -17.07 6.42 -10.09
CA ILE A 177 -17.68 7.53 -10.84
C ILE A 177 -17.09 8.86 -10.39
N ALA A 178 -16.97 9.08 -9.09
CA ALA A 178 -16.37 10.30 -8.52
C ALA A 178 -14.92 10.50 -9.01
N ALA A 179 -14.11 9.44 -8.97
CA ALA A 179 -12.73 9.51 -9.44
C ALA A 179 -12.64 9.77 -10.94
N ALA A 180 -13.54 9.20 -11.74
CA ALA A 180 -13.61 9.45 -13.19
C ALA A 180 -14.03 10.89 -13.53
N LEU A 181 -15.00 11.46 -12.80
CA LEU A 181 -15.39 12.87 -12.93
C LEU A 181 -14.21 13.80 -12.65
N ILE A 182 -13.50 13.58 -11.56
CA ILE A 182 -12.31 14.36 -11.19
C ILE A 182 -11.22 14.20 -12.24
N PHE A 183 -10.98 12.99 -12.73
CA PHE A 183 -10.01 12.72 -13.78
C PHE A 183 -10.31 13.50 -15.06
N GLU A 184 -11.55 13.48 -15.53
CA GLU A 184 -11.99 14.23 -16.72
C GLU A 184 -11.81 15.74 -16.54
N MET A 185 -12.12 16.27 -15.36
CA MET A 185 -11.90 17.70 -15.06
C MET A 185 -10.43 18.07 -15.10
N VAL A 186 -9.56 17.29 -14.44
CA VAL A 186 -8.11 17.51 -14.40
C VAL A 186 -7.49 17.36 -15.80
N HIS A 187 -7.92 16.34 -16.56
CA HIS A 187 -7.47 16.13 -17.93
C HIS A 187 -7.77 17.34 -18.82
N ASN A 188 -8.99 17.89 -18.75
CA ASN A 188 -9.38 19.05 -19.52
C ASN A 188 -8.71 20.34 -19.04
N LEU A 189 -8.48 20.50 -17.74
CA LEU A 189 -7.70 21.61 -17.19
C LEU A 189 -6.28 21.62 -17.76
N ASN A 190 -5.62 20.47 -17.84
CA ASN A 190 -4.28 20.32 -18.43
C ASN A 190 -4.26 20.62 -19.94
N ASN A 191 -5.40 20.49 -20.63
CA ASN A 191 -5.59 20.86 -22.02
C ASN A 191 -5.99 22.34 -22.22
N GLY A 192 -5.95 23.15 -21.16
CA GLY A 192 -6.17 24.61 -21.21
C GLY A 192 -7.60 25.03 -21.01
N HIS A 193 -8.50 24.13 -20.61
CA HIS A 193 -9.89 24.49 -20.29
C HIS A 193 -9.98 24.89 -18.80
N SER A 194 -10.46 26.12 -18.53
CA SER A 194 -10.65 26.60 -17.16
C SER A 194 -11.97 26.15 -16.53
N PHE A 195 -12.89 25.62 -17.30
CA PHE A 195 -14.17 25.03 -16.87
C PHE A 195 -14.66 24.02 -17.89
N LEU A 196 -15.56 23.13 -17.46
CA LEU A 196 -16.28 22.20 -18.32
C LEU A 196 -17.78 22.40 -18.20
N PRO A 197 -18.53 22.41 -19.30
CA PRO A 197 -19.98 22.33 -19.24
C PRO A 197 -20.43 21.02 -18.59
N ARG A 198 -21.38 21.09 -17.65
CA ARG A 198 -21.90 19.94 -16.91
C ARG A 198 -22.23 18.72 -17.80
N GLU A 199 -23.04 18.98 -18.84
CA GLU A 199 -23.46 17.93 -19.78
C GLU A 199 -22.28 17.24 -20.49
N LYS A 200 -21.22 18.00 -20.82
CA LYS A 200 -20.03 17.44 -21.44
C LYS A 200 -19.19 16.59 -20.47
N LEU A 201 -19.07 17.05 -19.23
CA LEU A 201 -18.37 16.29 -18.18
C LEU A 201 -19.07 14.97 -17.90
N VAL A 202 -20.40 15.01 -17.71
CA VAL A 202 -21.23 13.81 -17.48
C VAL A 202 -21.10 12.82 -18.65
N ALA A 203 -21.27 13.32 -19.89
CA ALA A 203 -21.17 12.46 -21.07
C ALA A 203 -19.77 11.83 -21.25
N ALA A 204 -18.70 12.62 -21.04
CA ALA A 204 -17.33 12.13 -21.14
C ALA A 204 -17.05 11.07 -20.08
N THR A 205 -17.46 11.31 -18.83
CA THR A 205 -17.30 10.35 -17.73
C THR A 205 -18.07 9.06 -17.99
N ALA A 206 -19.35 9.17 -18.39
CA ALA A 206 -20.18 8.00 -18.72
C ALA A 206 -19.55 7.15 -19.83
N GLN A 207 -19.00 7.81 -20.85
CA GLN A 207 -18.28 7.12 -21.93
C GLN A 207 -16.96 6.51 -21.48
N LEU A 208 -16.19 7.20 -20.61
CA LEU A 208 -14.89 6.75 -20.14
C LEU A 208 -14.99 5.43 -19.38
N ILE A 209 -15.96 5.32 -18.46
CA ILE A 209 -16.07 4.18 -17.56
C ILE A 209 -17.25 3.25 -17.85
N GLY A 210 -18.04 3.55 -18.88
CA GLY A 210 -19.15 2.69 -19.35
C GLY A 210 -20.35 2.65 -18.43
N VAL A 211 -20.69 3.75 -17.76
CA VAL A 211 -21.88 3.87 -16.88
C VAL A 211 -22.97 4.71 -17.53
N GLU A 212 -24.20 4.62 -16.98
CA GLU A 212 -25.29 5.50 -17.40
C GLU A 212 -25.04 6.95 -17.01
N ALA A 213 -25.44 7.88 -17.85
CA ALA A 213 -25.23 9.30 -17.64
C ALA A 213 -25.89 9.82 -16.34
N GLU A 214 -27.06 9.26 -15.99
CA GLU A 214 -27.77 9.56 -14.75
C GLU A 214 -26.92 9.28 -13.50
N ALA A 215 -26.22 8.15 -13.46
CA ALA A 215 -25.35 7.81 -12.33
C ALA A 215 -24.17 8.80 -12.20
N ALA A 216 -23.60 9.22 -13.34
CA ALA A 216 -22.53 10.23 -13.34
C ALA A 216 -23.08 11.61 -12.90
N GLU A 217 -24.30 11.96 -13.28
CA GLU A 217 -24.94 13.22 -12.90
C GLU A 217 -25.26 13.28 -11.41
N GLU A 218 -25.82 12.22 -10.85
CA GLU A 218 -26.09 12.10 -9.41
C GLU A 218 -24.79 12.21 -8.58
N CYS A 219 -23.73 11.52 -9.02
CA CYS A 219 -22.44 11.59 -8.35
C CYS A 219 -21.82 13.00 -8.45
N LEU A 220 -21.98 13.69 -9.56
CA LEU A 220 -21.53 15.06 -9.73
C LEU A 220 -22.20 16.03 -8.75
N ASP A 221 -23.51 15.84 -8.50
CA ASP A 221 -24.24 16.64 -7.51
C ASP A 221 -23.71 16.39 -6.10
N VAL A 222 -23.44 15.13 -5.74
CA VAL A 222 -22.84 14.80 -4.44
C VAL A 222 -21.48 15.48 -4.28
N LEU A 223 -20.60 15.42 -5.28
CA LEU A 223 -19.29 16.09 -5.23
C LEU A 223 -19.39 17.61 -5.09
N ALA A 224 -20.41 18.21 -5.71
CA ALA A 224 -20.68 19.65 -5.55
C ALA A 224 -21.18 19.99 -4.14
N ASP A 225 -22.08 19.20 -3.59
CA ASP A 225 -22.62 19.38 -2.24
C ASP A 225 -21.55 19.17 -1.15
N GLU A 226 -20.60 18.26 -1.38
CA GLU A 226 -19.45 18.01 -0.49
C GLU A 226 -18.33 19.07 -0.64
N GLY A 227 -18.44 19.94 -1.67
CA GLY A 227 -17.47 21.00 -1.93
C GLY A 227 -16.15 20.51 -2.55
N GLU A 228 -16.12 19.28 -3.05
CA GLU A 228 -14.98 18.74 -3.80
C GLU A 228 -14.81 19.40 -5.18
N ILE A 229 -15.92 19.88 -5.74
CA ILE A 229 -15.98 20.64 -6.99
C ILE A 229 -16.81 21.91 -6.81
N VAL A 230 -16.54 22.90 -7.64
CA VAL A 230 -17.31 24.16 -7.67
C VAL A 230 -18.15 24.22 -8.95
N GLN A 231 -19.43 24.45 -8.79
CA GLN A 231 -20.36 24.68 -9.90
C GLN A 231 -20.74 26.14 -9.97
N GLU A 232 -20.59 26.76 -11.15
CA GLU A 232 -20.96 28.15 -11.42
C GLU A 232 -21.89 28.24 -12.64
N VAL A 233 -22.84 29.17 -12.57
CA VAL A 233 -23.67 29.51 -13.73
C VAL A 233 -22.97 30.63 -14.48
N VAL A 234 -22.42 30.30 -15.64
CA VAL A 234 -21.84 31.31 -16.54
C VAL A 234 -22.95 31.90 -17.40
N ALA A 235 -23.22 33.17 -17.17
CA ALA A 235 -24.15 33.93 -18.05
C ALA A 235 -23.52 34.04 -19.44
N GLY A 236 -24.18 33.48 -20.45
CA GLY A 236 -23.79 33.56 -21.87
C GLY A 236 -24.07 34.93 -22.48
#